data_b18c887a5fca8ed8f8ccdff6a842136d
#
_entry.id   b18c887a5fca8ed8f8ccdff6a842136d
#
_cell.length_a   1.000
_cell.length_b   1.000
_cell.length_c   1.000
_cell.angle_alpha   90.00
_cell.angle_beta   90.00
_cell.angle_gamma   90.00
#
_symmetry.space_group_name_H-M   'P 1'
#
loop_
_entity.id
_entity.type
_entity.pdbx_description
1 polymer ?
#
loop_
_entity_poly.entity_id
_entity_poly.type
_entity_poly.pdbx_seq_one_letter_code
_entity_poly.pdbx_strand_id
1 'polypeptide(L)'
;MGSLPFSSIPDAPMAYTATTVMSRMMDGLGYRYFWASEGLTDDVLDYRAESSCRSLRETLEHIHNLVQMIEYSVNGQTYPIPEPEIPTDVDVRFETLSAIERLSQTFRNASSESTGEWKARFKMGENHLEFPYWNMINGPMSDAIYHTGQVVSQRRAAGFPMNSAV
;
A
#
# COMPACT_ATOMS: atom_id res chain seq x y z
N MET A 1 -2.38 23.09 0.38
CA MET A 1 -2.29 21.62 0.44
C MET A 1 -1.51 21.26 1.70
N GLY A 2 -2.03 20.35 2.54
CA GLY A 2 -1.29 19.80 3.69
C GLY A 2 -0.07 19.02 3.21
N SER A 3 0.95 18.87 4.07
CA SER A 3 2.09 18.01 3.77
C SER A 3 1.63 16.55 3.71
N LEU A 4 2.15 15.79 2.73
CA LEU A 4 1.90 14.34 2.66
C LEU A 4 2.45 13.64 3.92
N PRO A 5 1.75 12.59 4.43
CA PRO A 5 2.25 11.82 5.56
C PRO A 5 3.49 11.01 5.19
N PHE A 6 4.22 10.55 6.21
CA PHE A 6 5.37 9.63 6.08
C PHE A 6 6.66 10.21 5.46
N SER A 7 6.85 11.53 5.43
CA SER A 7 8.19 12.10 5.18
C SER A 7 9.21 11.68 6.25
N SER A 8 8.74 11.29 7.43
CA SER A 8 9.47 10.60 8.49
C SER A 8 8.64 9.44 9.06
N ILE A 9 9.30 8.46 9.68
CA ILE A 9 8.57 7.37 10.34
C ILE A 9 7.93 7.92 11.63
N PRO A 10 6.60 7.74 11.83
CA PRO A 10 5.94 8.15 13.08
C PRO A 10 6.53 7.48 14.32
N ASP A 11 6.25 8.04 15.51
CA ASP A 11 6.66 7.43 16.77
C ASP A 11 6.09 6.01 16.92
N ALA A 12 6.91 5.11 17.47
CA ALA A 12 6.51 3.73 17.67
C ALA A 12 5.36 3.63 18.71
N PRO A 13 4.45 2.65 18.54
CA PRO A 13 3.49 2.32 19.59
C PRO A 13 4.19 1.93 20.90
N MET A 14 3.56 2.22 22.03
CA MET A 14 4.15 1.93 23.36
C MET A 14 4.16 0.44 23.71
N ALA A 15 3.29 -0.37 23.09
CA ALA A 15 3.14 -1.79 23.41
C ALA A 15 3.30 -2.64 22.14
N TYR A 16 3.75 -3.87 22.31
CA TYR A 16 3.81 -4.89 21.26
C TYR A 16 2.56 -5.77 21.34
N THR A 17 1.60 -5.50 20.46
CA THR A 17 0.39 -6.30 20.28
C THR A 17 0.27 -6.67 18.79
N ALA A 18 -0.64 -7.59 18.45
CA ALA A 18 -0.87 -7.95 17.05
C ALA A 18 -1.19 -6.72 16.19
N THR A 19 -2.05 -5.84 16.67
CA THR A 19 -2.50 -4.65 15.96
C THR A 19 -1.43 -3.56 15.88
N THR A 20 -0.69 -3.32 16.96
CA THR A 20 0.38 -2.32 16.95
C THR A 20 1.58 -2.74 16.10
N VAL A 21 1.86 -4.04 15.98
CA VAL A 21 2.85 -4.57 15.02
C VAL A 21 2.40 -4.28 13.58
N MET A 22 1.13 -4.52 13.24
CA MET A 22 0.59 -4.19 11.92
C MET A 22 0.61 -2.67 11.65
N SER A 23 0.24 -1.84 12.66
CA SER A 23 0.40 -0.38 12.55
C SER A 23 1.83 -0.01 12.19
N ARG A 24 2.82 -0.60 12.86
CA ARG A 24 4.23 -0.31 12.59
C ARG A 24 4.69 -0.80 11.22
N MET A 25 4.12 -1.88 10.70
CA MET A 25 4.36 -2.32 9.32
C MET A 25 3.81 -1.32 8.31
N MET A 26 2.61 -0.75 8.54
CA MET A 26 2.06 0.32 7.72
C MET A 26 2.91 1.59 7.77
N ASP A 27 3.38 2.01 8.96
CA ASP A 27 4.29 3.15 9.10
C ASP A 27 5.56 2.94 8.25
N GLY A 28 6.11 1.73 8.30
CA GLY A 28 7.30 1.35 7.53
C GLY A 28 7.05 1.30 6.01
N LEU A 29 5.88 0.84 5.59
CA LEU A 29 5.46 0.88 4.19
C LEU A 29 5.27 2.33 3.73
N GLY A 30 4.54 3.14 4.50
CA GLY A 30 4.27 4.54 4.18
C GLY A 30 5.55 5.35 3.99
N TYR A 31 6.50 5.23 4.90
CA TYR A 31 7.81 5.88 4.79
C TYR A 31 8.56 5.47 3.51
N ARG A 32 8.63 4.17 3.23
CA ARG A 32 9.32 3.66 2.03
C ARG A 32 8.61 4.08 0.75
N TYR A 33 7.28 4.00 0.72
CA TYR A 33 6.48 4.41 -0.44
C TYR A 33 6.58 5.92 -0.70
N PHE A 34 6.57 6.75 0.36
CA PHE A 34 6.74 8.19 0.26
C PHE A 34 8.01 8.53 -0.53
N TRP A 35 9.14 7.98 -0.11
CA TRP A 35 10.43 8.27 -0.75
C TRP A 35 10.62 7.54 -2.08
N ALA A 36 10.10 6.34 -2.22
CA ALA A 36 10.13 5.61 -3.48
C ALA A 36 9.35 6.32 -4.59
N SER A 37 8.24 6.98 -4.27
CA SER A 37 7.36 7.68 -5.23
C SER A 37 7.62 9.19 -5.32
N GLU A 38 8.60 9.73 -4.57
CA GLU A 38 8.87 11.17 -4.54
C GLU A 38 9.45 11.68 -5.85
N GLY A 39 8.85 12.78 -6.37
CA GLY A 39 9.35 13.53 -7.51
C GLY A 39 9.34 12.81 -8.85
N LEU A 40 8.58 11.72 -9.00
CA LEU A 40 8.47 11.01 -10.26
C LEU A 40 7.71 11.85 -11.30
N THR A 41 8.29 11.96 -12.49
CA THR A 41 7.69 12.63 -13.66
C THR A 41 6.98 11.62 -14.56
N ASP A 42 6.12 12.09 -15.46
CA ASP A 42 5.38 11.19 -16.37
C ASP A 42 6.32 10.33 -17.23
N ASP A 43 7.42 10.90 -17.72
CA ASP A 43 8.41 10.15 -18.50
C ASP A 43 9.02 8.98 -17.72
N VAL A 44 9.25 9.18 -16.41
CA VAL A 44 9.77 8.14 -15.51
C VAL A 44 8.67 7.13 -15.16
N LEU A 45 7.45 7.59 -14.95
CA LEU A 45 6.30 6.74 -14.65
C LEU A 45 5.99 5.74 -15.78
N ASP A 46 6.24 6.09 -17.02
CA ASP A 46 6.00 5.23 -18.18
C ASP A 46 7.15 4.26 -18.47
N TYR A 47 8.26 4.35 -17.73
CA TYR A 47 9.39 3.45 -17.85
C TYR A 47 8.99 1.99 -17.57
N ARG A 48 9.46 1.07 -18.43
CA ARG A 48 9.39 -0.39 -18.27
C ARG A 48 10.79 -0.98 -18.44
N ALA A 49 11.16 -1.88 -17.57
CA ALA A 49 12.44 -2.60 -17.71
C ALA A 49 12.41 -3.55 -18.91
N GLU A 50 11.24 -4.10 -19.23
CA GLU A 50 10.96 -5.05 -20.30
C GLU A 50 9.50 -4.89 -20.73
N SER A 51 9.17 -5.19 -21.98
CA SER A 51 7.80 -5.05 -22.50
C SER A 51 6.76 -5.88 -21.74
N SER A 52 7.16 -7.01 -21.16
CA SER A 52 6.33 -7.89 -20.35
C SER A 52 6.18 -7.44 -18.88
N CYS A 53 6.98 -6.47 -18.43
CA CYS A 53 6.91 -5.96 -17.06
C CYS A 53 5.88 -4.84 -16.93
N ARG A 54 5.37 -4.64 -15.72
CA ARG A 54 4.62 -3.42 -15.38
C ARG A 54 5.50 -2.19 -15.57
N SER A 55 4.91 -1.08 -16.02
CA SER A 55 5.55 0.22 -15.92
C SER A 55 5.66 0.64 -14.45
N LEU A 56 6.41 1.70 -14.19
CA LEU A 56 6.50 2.26 -12.85
C LEU A 56 5.12 2.78 -12.39
N ARG A 57 4.35 3.43 -13.28
CA ARG A 57 2.96 3.84 -13.05
C ARG A 57 2.07 2.66 -12.63
N GLU A 58 2.04 1.61 -13.45
CA GLU A 58 1.26 0.40 -13.16
C GLU A 58 1.70 -0.30 -11.87
N THR A 59 2.97 -0.17 -11.48
CA THR A 59 3.47 -0.71 -10.21
C THR A 59 2.93 0.12 -9.03
N LEU A 60 2.87 1.46 -9.14
CA LEU A 60 2.27 2.33 -8.11
C LEU A 60 0.76 2.10 -7.98
N GLU A 61 0.05 1.96 -9.09
CA GLU A 61 -1.38 1.63 -9.14
C GLU A 61 -1.66 0.28 -8.50
N HIS A 62 -0.81 -0.70 -8.75
CA HIS A 62 -0.91 -2.01 -8.11
C HIS A 62 -0.70 -1.93 -6.59
N ILE A 63 0.28 -1.16 -6.12
CA ILE A 63 0.47 -0.91 -4.68
C ILE A 63 -0.77 -0.24 -4.08
N HIS A 64 -1.35 0.74 -4.78
CA HIS A 64 -2.59 1.38 -4.37
C HIS A 64 -3.71 0.35 -4.16
N ASN A 65 -3.95 -0.51 -5.13
CA ASN A 65 -4.97 -1.55 -5.07
C ASN A 65 -4.72 -2.54 -3.91
N LEU A 66 -3.47 -2.94 -3.66
CA LEU A 66 -3.11 -3.78 -2.51
C LEU A 66 -3.47 -3.09 -1.17
N VAL A 67 -3.17 -1.80 -1.04
CA VAL A 67 -3.52 -1.00 0.14
C VAL A 67 -5.04 -0.89 0.30
N GLN A 68 -5.78 -0.69 -0.81
CA GLN A 68 -7.24 -0.68 -0.80
C GLN A 68 -7.84 -2.03 -0.35
N MET A 69 -7.28 -3.17 -0.78
CA MET A 69 -7.72 -4.50 -0.30
C MET A 69 -7.64 -4.61 1.23
N ILE A 70 -6.54 -4.09 1.83
CA ILE A 70 -6.37 -4.10 3.28
C ILE A 70 -7.43 -3.19 3.93
N GLU A 71 -7.66 -1.99 3.39
CA GLU A 71 -8.63 -1.02 3.92
C GLU A 71 -10.07 -1.57 3.87
N TYR A 72 -10.47 -2.20 2.75
CA TYR A 72 -11.75 -2.89 2.63
C TYR A 72 -11.92 -3.98 3.70
N SER A 73 -10.87 -4.76 3.95
CA SER A 73 -10.91 -5.86 4.92
C SER A 73 -11.16 -5.36 6.35
N VAL A 74 -10.45 -4.32 6.80
CA VAL A 74 -10.62 -3.79 8.17
C VAL A 74 -11.94 -3.04 8.34
N ASN A 75 -12.51 -2.52 7.24
CA ASN A 75 -13.83 -1.86 7.22
C ASN A 75 -14.99 -2.85 7.02
N GLY A 76 -14.72 -4.16 6.97
CA GLY A 76 -15.74 -5.18 6.79
C GLY A 76 -16.37 -5.19 5.38
N GLN A 77 -15.73 -4.54 4.42
CA GLN A 77 -16.19 -4.41 3.04
C GLN A 77 -15.69 -5.57 2.16
N THR A 78 -16.34 -5.76 1.02
CA THR A 78 -15.97 -6.77 0.03
C THR A 78 -15.26 -6.10 -1.14
N TYR A 79 -14.01 -6.51 -1.42
CA TYR A 79 -13.23 -5.98 -2.53
C TYR A 79 -13.64 -6.64 -3.85
N PRO A 80 -13.91 -5.88 -4.92
CA PRO A 80 -14.29 -6.44 -6.22
C PRO A 80 -13.06 -6.97 -6.98
N ILE A 81 -13.25 -8.08 -7.69
CA ILE A 81 -12.28 -8.64 -8.66
C ILE A 81 -13.02 -8.83 -9.99
N PRO A 82 -12.57 -8.23 -11.11
CA PRO A 82 -11.33 -7.46 -11.26
C PRO A 82 -11.32 -6.17 -10.42
N GLU A 83 -10.10 -5.71 -10.17
CA GLU A 83 -9.85 -4.45 -9.45
C GLU A 83 -10.56 -3.28 -10.12
N PRO A 84 -11.08 -2.31 -9.36
CA PRO A 84 -11.66 -1.10 -9.93
C PRO A 84 -10.62 -0.31 -10.74
N GLU A 85 -11.04 0.25 -11.85
CA GLU A 85 -10.23 1.22 -12.58
C GLU A 85 -10.01 2.47 -11.72
N ILE A 86 -8.77 2.93 -11.65
CA ILE A 86 -8.42 4.18 -10.97
C ILE A 86 -8.73 5.34 -11.92
N PRO A 87 -9.60 6.29 -11.57
CA PRO A 87 -9.86 7.44 -12.42
C PRO A 87 -8.59 8.26 -12.70
N THR A 88 -8.48 8.80 -13.91
CA THR A 88 -7.27 9.50 -14.37
C THR A 88 -6.99 10.83 -13.65
N ASP A 89 -7.96 11.38 -12.96
CA ASP A 89 -7.85 12.60 -12.14
C ASP A 89 -7.44 12.30 -10.68
N VAL A 90 -7.26 11.03 -10.32
CA VAL A 90 -6.82 10.63 -8.98
C VAL A 90 -5.31 10.75 -8.85
N ASP A 91 -4.85 11.48 -7.84
CA ASP A 91 -3.46 11.44 -7.40
C ASP A 91 -3.20 10.14 -6.61
N VAL A 92 -2.75 9.10 -7.34
CA VAL A 92 -2.48 7.76 -6.78
C VAL A 92 -1.50 7.83 -5.61
N ARG A 93 -0.49 8.71 -5.67
CA ARG A 93 0.48 8.88 -4.59
C ARG A 93 -0.18 9.41 -3.32
N PHE A 94 -0.99 10.47 -3.45
CA PHE A 94 -1.70 11.07 -2.33
C PHE A 94 -2.69 10.09 -1.72
N GLU A 95 -3.51 9.43 -2.53
CA GLU A 95 -4.53 8.49 -2.05
C GLU A 95 -3.91 7.26 -1.37
N THR A 96 -2.81 6.73 -1.92
CA THR A 96 -2.12 5.59 -1.31
C THR A 96 -1.52 5.95 0.04
N LEU A 97 -0.81 7.07 0.15
CA LEU A 97 -0.24 7.54 1.42
C LEU A 97 -1.32 7.83 2.46
N SER A 98 -2.42 8.46 2.05
CA SER A 98 -3.56 8.74 2.93
C SER A 98 -4.23 7.45 3.42
N ALA A 99 -4.39 6.44 2.56
CA ALA A 99 -4.94 5.14 2.94
C ALA A 99 -4.00 4.39 3.92
N ILE A 100 -2.68 4.42 3.67
CA ILE A 100 -1.70 3.83 4.58
C ILE A 100 -1.75 4.51 5.97
N GLU A 101 -1.91 5.83 6.01
CA GLU A 101 -2.04 6.58 7.27
C GLU A 101 -3.31 6.17 8.03
N ARG A 102 -4.47 6.11 7.35
CA ARG A 102 -5.72 5.63 7.95
C ARG A 102 -5.59 4.21 8.49
N LEU A 103 -4.96 3.32 7.73
CA LEU A 103 -4.69 1.94 8.16
C LEU A 103 -3.78 1.87 9.38
N SER A 104 -2.69 2.63 9.39
CA SER A 104 -1.81 2.70 10.56
C SER A 104 -2.56 3.15 11.81
N GLN A 105 -3.40 4.18 11.70
CA GLN A 105 -4.23 4.68 12.80
C GLN A 105 -5.29 3.66 13.22
N THR A 106 -5.96 3.00 12.28
CA THR A 106 -6.95 1.94 12.56
C THR A 106 -6.32 0.80 13.35
N PHE A 107 -5.17 0.29 12.92
CA PHE A 107 -4.45 -0.77 13.63
C PHE A 107 -3.95 -0.30 15.01
N ARG A 108 -3.45 0.92 15.12
CA ARG A 108 -2.95 1.49 16.37
C ARG A 108 -4.03 1.58 17.44
N ASN A 109 -5.26 1.87 17.04
CA ASN A 109 -6.40 2.09 17.94
C ASN A 109 -7.26 0.83 18.17
N ALA A 110 -7.04 -0.23 17.38
CA ALA A 110 -7.80 -1.47 17.49
C ALA A 110 -7.31 -2.34 18.66
N SER A 111 -8.23 -3.12 19.25
CA SER A 111 -7.86 -4.15 20.23
C SER A 111 -7.18 -5.35 19.53
N SER A 112 -6.40 -6.13 20.27
CA SER A 112 -5.76 -7.33 19.69
C SER A 112 -6.77 -8.36 19.21
N GLU A 113 -7.96 -8.40 19.80
CA GLU A 113 -9.05 -9.31 19.43
C GLU A 113 -9.62 -9.00 18.04
N SER A 114 -9.56 -7.73 17.61
CA SER A 114 -10.06 -7.28 16.31
C SER A 114 -9.44 -8.05 15.15
N THR A 115 -8.21 -8.54 15.28
CA THR A 115 -7.55 -9.34 14.22
C THR A 115 -8.28 -10.64 13.90
N GLY A 116 -8.98 -11.22 14.86
CA GLY A 116 -9.83 -12.41 14.67
C GLY A 116 -11.16 -12.12 13.99
N GLU A 117 -11.61 -10.87 14.05
CA GLU A 117 -12.91 -10.44 13.51
C GLU A 117 -12.79 -9.99 12.05
N TRP A 118 -11.65 -9.40 11.67
CA TRP A 118 -11.42 -8.96 10.30
C TRP A 118 -11.33 -10.12 9.32
N LYS A 119 -11.89 -9.93 8.13
CA LYS A 119 -11.93 -10.93 7.06
C LYS A 119 -11.51 -10.31 5.73
N ALA A 120 -10.75 -11.07 4.96
CA ALA A 120 -10.49 -10.76 3.56
C ALA A 120 -11.68 -11.25 2.73
N ARG A 121 -12.47 -10.32 2.20
CA ARG A 121 -13.65 -10.62 1.38
C ARG A 121 -13.45 -10.14 -0.05
N PHE A 122 -13.72 -11.02 -1.01
CA PHE A 122 -13.60 -10.72 -2.42
C PHE A 122 -14.87 -11.11 -3.17
N LYS A 123 -15.24 -10.30 -4.17
CA LYS A 123 -16.31 -10.61 -5.11
C LYS A 123 -15.70 -10.80 -6.50
N MET A 124 -15.86 -12.01 -7.07
CA MET A 124 -15.41 -12.38 -8.41
C MET A 124 -16.63 -12.81 -9.24
N GLY A 125 -17.18 -11.86 -10.01
CA GLY A 125 -18.47 -12.07 -10.68
C GLY A 125 -19.57 -12.36 -9.66
N GLU A 126 -20.23 -13.53 -9.74
CA GLU A 126 -21.24 -13.96 -8.78
C GLU A 126 -20.63 -14.69 -7.56
N ASN A 127 -19.35 -14.97 -7.54
CA ASN A 127 -18.72 -15.70 -6.45
C ASN A 127 -18.25 -14.74 -5.35
N HIS A 128 -18.50 -15.12 -4.11
CA HIS A 128 -18.00 -14.45 -2.92
C HIS A 128 -16.99 -15.36 -2.22
N LEU A 129 -15.81 -14.82 -1.96
CA LEU A 129 -14.73 -15.52 -1.26
C LEU A 129 -14.46 -14.81 0.06
N GLU A 130 -14.29 -15.58 1.12
CA GLU A 130 -13.92 -15.06 2.43
C GLU A 130 -12.74 -15.86 2.99
N PHE A 131 -11.73 -15.15 3.49
CA PHE A 131 -10.55 -15.75 4.10
C PHE A 131 -10.26 -15.09 5.46
N PRO A 132 -9.54 -15.79 6.36
CA PRO A 132 -9.01 -15.19 7.58
C PRO A 132 -8.09 -14.00 7.25
N TYR A 133 -7.97 -13.06 8.18
CA TYR A 133 -7.15 -11.85 7.99
C TYR A 133 -5.66 -12.14 7.72
N TRP A 134 -5.17 -13.33 8.05
CA TRP A 134 -3.82 -13.77 7.65
C TRP A 134 -3.52 -13.56 6.17
N ASN A 135 -4.53 -13.68 5.32
CA ASN A 135 -4.38 -13.48 3.87
C ASN A 135 -4.08 -12.03 3.51
N MET A 136 -4.49 -11.05 4.33
CA MET A 136 -4.09 -9.64 4.13
C MET A 136 -2.64 -9.39 4.53
N ILE A 137 -2.15 -10.11 5.55
CA ILE A 137 -0.77 -9.96 6.05
C ILE A 137 0.22 -10.59 5.08
N ASN A 138 0.01 -11.86 4.69
CA ASN A 138 0.93 -12.59 3.81
C ASN A 138 0.73 -12.35 2.31
N GLY A 139 -0.35 -11.71 1.91
CA GLY A 139 -0.63 -11.24 0.55
C GLY A 139 -0.47 -9.72 0.45
N PRO A 140 -1.55 -8.94 0.38
CA PRO A 140 -1.50 -7.51 0.04
C PRO A 140 -0.48 -6.68 0.82
N MET A 141 -0.34 -6.89 2.13
CA MET A 141 0.62 -6.14 2.94
C MET A 141 2.08 -6.47 2.56
N SER A 142 2.40 -7.76 2.43
CA SER A 142 3.75 -8.21 2.04
C SER A 142 4.08 -7.80 0.61
N ASP A 143 3.11 -7.93 -0.31
CA ASP A 143 3.27 -7.56 -1.71
C ASP A 143 3.45 -6.05 -1.88
N ALA A 144 2.73 -5.21 -1.14
CA ALA A 144 2.90 -3.76 -1.18
C ALA A 144 4.34 -3.35 -0.78
N ILE A 145 4.91 -4.00 0.24
CA ILE A 145 6.31 -3.77 0.64
C ILE A 145 7.27 -4.24 -0.45
N TYR A 146 7.03 -5.44 -1.01
CA TYR A 146 7.84 -6.00 -2.09
C TYR A 146 7.83 -5.11 -3.34
N HIS A 147 6.65 -4.68 -3.79
CA HIS A 147 6.50 -3.81 -4.97
C HIS A 147 7.05 -2.40 -4.73
N THR A 148 7.03 -1.89 -3.50
CA THR A 148 7.70 -0.63 -3.18
C THR A 148 9.22 -0.73 -3.42
N GLY A 149 9.84 -1.87 -3.11
CA GLY A 149 11.24 -2.14 -3.47
C GLY A 149 11.46 -2.19 -4.99
N GLN A 150 10.48 -2.70 -5.76
CA GLN A 150 10.55 -2.68 -7.22
C GLN A 150 10.49 -1.26 -7.79
N VAL A 151 9.64 -0.36 -7.22
CA VAL A 151 9.62 1.07 -7.58
C VAL A 151 11.01 1.68 -7.44
N VAL A 152 11.72 1.42 -6.33
CA VAL A 152 13.10 1.90 -6.13
C VAL A 152 14.05 1.39 -7.20
N SER A 153 13.94 0.12 -7.58
CA SER A 153 14.79 -0.49 -8.61
C SER A 153 14.47 0.04 -10.01
N GLN A 154 13.19 0.17 -10.35
CA GLN A 154 12.72 0.68 -11.65
C GLN A 154 13.13 2.14 -11.86
N ARG A 155 12.92 3.02 -10.87
CA ARG A 155 13.32 4.42 -11.00
C ARG A 155 14.84 4.60 -11.14
N ARG A 156 15.62 3.74 -10.47
CA ARG A 156 17.09 3.73 -10.65
C ARG A 156 17.47 3.30 -12.05
N ALA A 157 16.84 2.26 -12.59
CA ALA A 157 17.06 1.80 -13.96
C ALA A 157 16.63 2.84 -15.01
N ALA A 158 15.58 3.63 -14.71
CA ALA A 158 15.14 4.76 -15.53
C ALA A 158 16.09 5.98 -15.44
N GLY A 159 17.19 5.92 -14.69
CA GLY A 159 18.11 7.04 -14.49
C GLY A 159 17.65 8.11 -13.49
N PHE A 160 16.63 7.81 -12.68
CA PHE A 160 16.04 8.72 -11.72
C PHE A 160 16.11 8.16 -10.28
N PRO A 161 17.32 7.93 -9.73
CA PRO A 161 17.48 7.31 -8.42
C PRO A 161 16.91 8.17 -7.28
N MET A 162 16.50 7.51 -6.20
CA MET A 162 16.21 8.19 -4.93
C MET A 162 17.46 8.86 -4.37
N ASN A 163 17.25 9.88 -3.51
CA ASN A 163 18.33 10.37 -2.68
C ASN A 163 18.83 9.25 -1.75
N SER A 164 20.13 8.97 -1.76
CA SER A 164 20.75 7.93 -0.97
C SER A 164 20.83 8.24 0.55
N ALA A 165 20.47 9.45 0.94
CA ALA A 165 20.45 9.89 2.34
C ALA A 165 19.11 9.54 3.07
N VAL A 166 18.18 8.84 2.40
CA VAL A 166 16.85 8.46 2.92
C VAL A 166 16.80 6.98 3.23
#